data_012278bf019af18c7f289be57b2a1d40
#
_entry.id   012278bf019af18c7f289be57b2a1d40
#
_cell.length_a   1.000
_cell.length_b   1.000
_cell.length_c   1.000
_cell.angle_alpha   90.00
_cell.angle_beta   90.00
_cell.angle_gamma   90.00
#
_symmetry.space_group_name_H-M   'P 1'
#
loop_
_entity.id
_entity.type
_entity.pdbx_description
1 polymer ?
#
loop_
_entity_poly.entity_id
_entity_poly.type
_entity_poly.pdbx_seq_one_letter_code
_entity_poly.pdbx_strand_id
1 'polypeptide(L)'
;MARNQFGGFGGPNIQQLMKQAQKMQQQMEKAHEEVDAKEYEASAGGGMVTCKVSGKREILSLTIKPEAVDPEDIEMLQDMIMAAVNEALRQGEETRESTMSAMAPKGMGGMF
;
A
#
# COMPACT_ATOMS: atom_id res chain seq x y z
N MET A 1 7.26 50.37 1.15
CA MET A 1 6.47 49.92 0.01
C MET A 1 6.57 48.40 -0.20
N ALA A 2 7.79 47.90 -0.21
CA ALA A 2 7.99 46.47 -0.35
C ALA A 2 7.33 45.65 0.78
N ARG A 3 7.25 46.22 1.95
CA ARG A 3 6.60 45.58 3.09
C ARG A 3 5.12 45.35 2.87
N ASN A 4 4.45 46.35 2.28
CA ASN A 4 3.02 46.23 2.05
C ASN A 4 2.69 45.11 1.06
N GLN A 5 3.54 45.00 0.04
CA GLN A 5 3.37 43.92 -0.92
C GLN A 5 3.58 42.56 -0.29
N PHE A 6 4.58 42.45 0.58
CA PHE A 6 4.81 41.23 1.29
C PHE A 6 3.67 40.90 2.23
N GLY A 7 3.21 41.87 2.97
CA GLY A 7 2.12 41.65 3.91
C GLY A 7 0.83 41.27 3.22
N GLY A 8 0.49 41.95 2.14
CA GLY A 8 -0.72 41.63 1.39
C GLY A 8 -0.63 40.29 0.64
N PHE A 9 0.57 39.93 0.23
CA PHE A 9 0.79 38.70 -0.50
C PHE A 9 0.74 37.50 0.42
N GLY A 10 1.24 37.63 1.64
CA GLY A 10 1.42 36.49 2.52
C GLY A 10 0.24 36.13 3.39
N GLY A 11 -0.71 37.07 3.64
CA GLY A 11 -1.73 36.84 4.67
C GLY A 11 -2.75 35.77 4.36
N PRO A 12 -3.79 36.08 3.55
CA PRO A 12 -4.88 35.11 3.35
C PRO A 12 -4.44 33.89 2.57
N ASN A 13 -3.52 34.04 1.62
CA ASN A 13 -3.08 32.95 0.78
C ASN A 13 -2.30 31.89 1.55
N ILE A 14 -1.53 32.32 2.54
CA ILE A 14 -0.78 31.38 3.37
C ILE A 14 -1.72 30.52 4.19
N GLN A 15 -2.77 31.13 4.74
CA GLN A 15 -3.75 30.37 5.51
C GLN A 15 -4.47 29.34 4.65
N GLN A 16 -4.84 29.72 3.44
CA GLN A 16 -5.49 28.78 2.52
C GLN A 16 -4.54 27.64 2.12
N LEU A 17 -3.29 27.99 1.84
CA LEU A 17 -2.30 26.99 1.50
C LEU A 17 -2.05 26.02 2.65
N MET A 18 -2.00 26.53 3.87
CA MET A 18 -1.83 25.69 5.05
C MET A 18 -3.01 24.77 5.26
N LYS A 19 -4.22 25.28 5.04
CA LYS A 19 -5.42 24.44 5.15
C LYS A 19 -5.42 23.34 4.10
N GLN A 20 -5.04 23.68 2.87
CA GLN A 20 -4.95 22.70 1.80
C GLN A 20 -3.89 21.64 2.10
N ALA A 21 -2.75 22.08 2.61
CA ALA A 21 -1.68 21.14 2.97
C ALA A 21 -2.11 20.21 4.09
N GLN A 22 -2.79 20.73 5.10
CA GLN A 22 -3.31 19.90 6.19
C GLN A 22 -4.35 18.90 5.68
N LYS A 23 -5.24 19.37 4.81
CA LYS A 23 -6.27 18.52 4.25
C LYS A 23 -5.67 17.40 3.43
N MET A 24 -4.68 17.73 2.61
CA MET A 24 -3.97 16.75 1.80
C MET A 24 -3.26 15.72 2.68
N GLN A 25 -2.61 16.18 3.74
CA GLN A 25 -1.93 15.31 4.68
C GLN A 25 -2.91 14.35 5.35
N GLN A 26 -4.08 14.86 5.77
CA GLN A 26 -5.12 14.02 6.35
C GLN A 26 -5.62 12.98 5.38
N GLN A 27 -5.80 13.36 4.12
CA GLN A 27 -6.23 12.43 3.09
C GLN A 27 -5.18 11.35 2.84
N MET A 28 -3.91 11.71 2.85
CA MET A 28 -2.84 10.75 2.69
C MET A 28 -2.76 9.78 3.87
N GLU A 29 -2.90 10.29 5.08
CA GLU A 29 -2.93 9.44 6.27
C GLU A 29 -4.08 8.46 6.23
N LYS A 30 -5.26 8.95 5.83
CA LYS A 30 -6.44 8.10 5.71
C LYS A 30 -6.25 7.03 4.64
N ALA A 31 -5.64 7.40 3.52
CA ALA A 31 -5.36 6.45 2.45
C ALA A 31 -4.36 5.38 2.91
N HIS A 32 -3.35 5.77 3.67
CA HIS A 32 -2.41 4.82 4.26
C HIS A 32 -3.11 3.86 5.20
N GLU A 33 -3.98 4.38 6.06
CA GLU A 33 -4.73 3.54 6.99
C GLU A 33 -5.63 2.56 6.25
N GLU A 34 -6.28 3.00 5.19
CA GLU A 34 -7.14 2.12 4.39
C GLU A 34 -6.34 1.01 3.72
N VAL A 35 -5.16 1.33 3.17
CA VAL A 35 -4.29 0.32 2.57
C VAL A 35 -3.79 -0.65 3.64
N ASP A 36 -3.40 -0.13 4.80
CA ASP A 36 -2.91 -0.96 5.90
C ASP A 36 -3.98 -1.89 6.46
N ALA A 37 -5.23 -1.44 6.45
CA ALA A 37 -6.35 -2.23 6.96
C ALA A 37 -6.86 -3.27 5.99
N LYS A 38 -6.56 -3.14 4.71
CA LYS A 38 -7.00 -4.12 3.71
C LYS A 38 -6.25 -5.42 3.86
N GLU A 39 -6.91 -6.47 3.41
CA GLU A 39 -6.32 -7.79 3.36
C GLU A 39 -6.10 -8.19 1.90
N TYR A 40 -5.00 -8.88 1.67
CA TYR A 40 -4.62 -9.34 0.35
C TYR A 40 -4.40 -10.84 0.41
N GLU A 41 -4.97 -11.55 -0.54
CA GLU A 41 -4.95 -13.00 -0.54
C GLU A 41 -4.42 -13.52 -1.86
N ALA A 42 -3.56 -14.52 -1.79
CA ALA A 42 -3.03 -15.17 -2.97
C ALA A 42 -2.84 -16.64 -2.70
N SER A 43 -2.87 -17.43 -3.75
CA SER A 43 -2.66 -18.87 -3.64
C SER A 43 -1.67 -19.35 -4.68
N ALA A 44 -1.15 -20.54 -4.43
CA ALA A 44 -0.22 -21.22 -5.32
C ALA A 44 -0.58 -22.68 -5.41
N GLY A 45 -0.07 -23.34 -6.45
CA GLY A 45 -0.31 -24.77 -6.64
C GLY A 45 -1.78 -25.10 -6.91
N GLY A 46 -2.49 -24.22 -7.63
CA GLY A 46 -3.90 -24.45 -7.91
C GLY A 46 -4.79 -24.37 -6.68
N GLY A 47 -4.41 -23.55 -5.72
CA GLY A 47 -5.17 -23.39 -4.48
C GLY A 47 -4.73 -24.29 -3.35
N MET A 48 -3.62 -24.99 -3.53
CA MET A 48 -3.11 -25.88 -2.48
C MET A 48 -2.59 -25.12 -1.27
N VAL A 49 -2.00 -23.94 -1.50
CA VAL A 49 -1.52 -23.07 -0.44
C VAL A 49 -2.11 -21.70 -0.65
N THR A 50 -2.71 -21.13 0.37
CA THR A 50 -3.32 -19.80 0.34
C THR A 50 -2.74 -18.97 1.46
N CYS A 51 -2.34 -17.75 1.15
CA CYS A 51 -1.78 -16.80 2.12
C CYS A 51 -2.61 -15.54 2.12
N LYS A 52 -2.93 -15.05 3.31
CA LYS A 52 -3.60 -13.77 3.51
C LYS A 52 -2.66 -12.86 4.30
N VAL A 53 -2.43 -11.65 3.80
CA VAL A 53 -1.58 -10.67 4.47
C VAL A 53 -2.33 -9.36 4.65
N SER A 54 -1.89 -8.56 5.61
CA SER A 54 -2.38 -7.20 5.78
C SER A 54 -1.56 -6.24 4.92
N GLY A 55 -2.06 -5.03 4.76
CA GLY A 55 -1.29 -3.97 4.11
C GLY A 55 -0.03 -3.60 4.85
N LYS A 56 0.07 -3.96 6.12
CA LYS A 56 1.28 -3.78 6.93
C LYS A 56 2.31 -4.87 6.72
N ARG A 57 2.06 -5.78 5.76
CA ARG A 57 2.98 -6.87 5.44
C ARG A 57 3.07 -7.91 6.54
N GLU A 58 1.98 -8.10 7.28
CA GLU A 58 1.87 -9.15 8.26
C GLU A 58 1.09 -10.32 7.67
N ILE A 59 1.57 -11.52 7.87
CA ILE A 59 0.84 -12.71 7.45
C ILE A 59 -0.27 -12.94 8.46
N LEU A 60 -1.51 -12.88 7.99
CA LEU A 60 -2.68 -13.06 8.83
C LEU A 60 -3.11 -14.52 8.91
N SER A 61 -2.98 -15.23 7.79
CA SER A 61 -3.29 -16.66 7.75
C SER A 61 -2.51 -17.33 6.64
N LEU A 62 -2.23 -18.61 6.87
CA LEU A 62 -1.59 -19.46 5.88
C LEU A 62 -2.32 -20.78 5.92
N THR A 63 -2.97 -21.13 4.82
CA THR A 63 -3.76 -22.35 4.71
C THR A 63 -3.07 -23.29 3.75
N ILE A 64 -2.82 -24.51 4.22
CA ILE A 64 -2.18 -25.55 3.42
C ILE A 64 -3.14 -26.73 3.37
N LYS A 65 -3.52 -27.12 2.17
CA LYS A 65 -4.36 -28.33 2.04
C LYS A 65 -3.52 -29.56 2.33
N PRO A 66 -4.10 -30.56 3.00
CA PRO A 66 -3.34 -31.78 3.30
C PRO A 66 -2.74 -32.43 2.05
N GLU A 67 -3.43 -32.34 0.93
CA GLU A 67 -2.96 -32.93 -0.33
C GLU A 67 -1.65 -32.33 -0.81
N ALA A 68 -1.31 -31.12 -0.35
CA ALA A 68 -0.08 -30.45 -0.72
C ALA A 68 1.12 -30.97 0.05
N VAL A 69 0.90 -31.68 1.14
CA VAL A 69 1.98 -32.12 2.01
C VAL A 69 2.43 -33.52 1.60
N ASP A 70 3.57 -33.55 0.90
CA ASP A 70 4.21 -34.79 0.50
C ASP A 70 5.55 -34.89 1.21
N PRO A 71 5.72 -35.84 2.15
CA PRO A 71 7.00 -35.95 2.87
C PRO A 71 8.19 -36.24 1.98
N GLU A 72 7.94 -36.73 0.77
CA GLU A 72 9.02 -37.01 -0.18
C GLU A 72 9.37 -35.81 -1.05
N ASP A 73 8.54 -34.77 -1.00
CA ASP A 73 8.78 -33.57 -1.80
C ASP A 73 8.44 -32.30 -0.99
N ILE A 74 9.18 -32.11 0.08
CA ILE A 74 9.03 -30.94 0.95
C ILE A 74 9.40 -29.66 0.23
N GLU A 75 10.35 -29.74 -0.69
CA GLU A 75 10.81 -28.59 -1.46
C GLU A 75 9.68 -27.97 -2.27
N MET A 76 8.82 -28.81 -2.87
CA MET A 76 7.65 -28.32 -3.60
C MET A 76 6.72 -27.53 -2.68
N LEU A 77 6.47 -28.02 -1.47
CA LEU A 77 5.65 -27.32 -0.49
C LEU A 77 6.28 -25.99 -0.12
N GLN A 78 7.56 -25.95 0.10
CA GLN A 78 8.28 -24.71 0.42
C GLN A 78 8.12 -23.68 -0.71
N ASP A 79 8.25 -24.11 -1.94
CA ASP A 79 8.12 -23.24 -3.10
C ASP A 79 6.71 -22.68 -3.23
N MET A 80 5.69 -23.50 -2.98
CA MET A 80 4.29 -23.06 -3.01
C MET A 80 4.02 -22.03 -1.91
N ILE A 81 4.54 -22.25 -0.72
CA ILE A 81 4.38 -21.30 0.39
C ILE A 81 5.04 -19.96 0.02
N MET A 82 6.27 -20.00 -0.48
CA MET A 82 6.95 -18.77 -0.88
C MET A 82 6.20 -18.04 -2.00
N ALA A 83 5.70 -18.76 -2.97
CA ALA A 83 4.96 -18.17 -4.08
C ALA A 83 3.68 -17.50 -3.60
N ALA A 84 2.91 -18.15 -2.73
CA ALA A 84 1.67 -17.60 -2.21
C ALA A 84 1.93 -16.35 -1.35
N VAL A 85 2.91 -16.43 -0.46
CA VAL A 85 3.25 -15.31 0.43
C VAL A 85 3.76 -14.12 -0.38
N ASN A 86 4.67 -14.35 -1.29
CA ASN A 86 5.26 -13.28 -2.10
C ASN A 86 4.21 -12.62 -3.00
N GLU A 87 3.31 -13.38 -3.56
CA GLU A 87 2.23 -12.83 -4.40
C GLU A 87 1.26 -11.99 -3.58
N ALA A 88 0.89 -12.44 -2.40
CA ALA A 88 0.03 -11.65 -1.52
C ALA A 88 0.70 -10.32 -1.13
N LEU A 89 1.97 -10.37 -0.78
CA LEU A 89 2.74 -9.18 -0.45
C LEU A 89 2.86 -8.23 -1.66
N ARG A 90 3.04 -8.79 -2.85
CA ARG A 90 3.13 -8.00 -4.07
C ARG A 90 1.82 -7.27 -4.35
N GLN A 91 0.67 -7.93 -4.16
CA GLN A 91 -0.63 -7.30 -4.35
C GLN A 91 -0.81 -6.10 -3.40
N GLY A 92 -0.42 -6.26 -2.16
CA GLY A 92 -0.47 -5.17 -1.19
C GLY A 92 0.42 -4.01 -1.58
N GLU A 93 1.61 -4.30 -2.06
CA GLU A 93 2.55 -3.27 -2.51
C GLU A 93 2.02 -2.51 -3.73
N GLU A 94 1.47 -3.23 -4.70
CA GLU A 94 0.85 -2.60 -5.87
C GLU A 94 -0.30 -1.69 -5.49
N THR A 95 -1.15 -2.14 -4.57
CA THR A 95 -2.27 -1.32 -4.11
C THR A 95 -1.76 -0.06 -3.42
N ARG A 96 -0.72 -0.18 -2.59
CA ARG A 96 -0.11 0.97 -1.92
C ARG A 96 0.44 1.97 -2.94
N GLU A 97 1.19 1.48 -3.90
CA GLU A 97 1.77 2.34 -4.95
C GLU A 97 0.68 3.02 -5.77
N SER A 98 -0.35 2.29 -6.18
CA SER A 98 -1.46 2.86 -6.93
C SER A 98 -2.19 3.93 -6.15
N THR A 99 -2.45 3.68 -4.87
CA THR A 99 -3.15 4.63 -4.02
C THR A 99 -2.35 5.90 -3.82
N MET A 100 -1.06 5.76 -3.53
CA MET A 100 -0.19 6.91 -3.33
C MET A 100 0.01 7.70 -4.61
N SER A 101 0.15 7.01 -5.74
CA SER A 101 0.30 7.64 -7.04
C SER A 101 -0.93 8.44 -7.44
N ALA A 102 -2.12 7.91 -7.15
CA ALA A 102 -3.38 8.60 -7.45
C ALA A 102 -3.55 9.87 -6.62
N MET A 103 -2.93 9.94 -5.45
CA MET A 103 -3.00 11.10 -4.58
C MET A 103 -1.89 12.12 -4.82
N ALA A 104 -0.87 11.76 -5.59
CA ALA A 104 0.24 12.66 -5.86
C ALA A 104 -0.22 13.82 -6.77
N PRO A 105 0.28 15.04 -6.56
CA PRO A 105 0.00 16.14 -7.46
C PRO A 105 0.48 15.83 -8.87
N LYS A 106 -0.27 16.28 -9.86
CA LYS A 106 0.02 15.99 -11.27
C LYS A 106 1.43 16.41 -11.68
N GLY A 107 1.91 17.54 -11.18
CA GLY A 107 3.24 18.02 -11.52
C GLY A 107 4.34 17.11 -11.03
N MET A 108 4.16 16.52 -9.89
CA MET A 108 5.14 15.61 -9.31
C MET A 108 5.17 14.24 -10.00
N GLY A 109 4.01 13.77 -10.41
CA GLY A 109 3.93 12.50 -11.12
C GLY A 109 4.66 12.51 -12.44
N GLY A 110 4.69 13.63 -13.13
CA GLY A 110 5.40 13.74 -14.40
C GLY A 110 6.91 13.81 -14.29
N MET A 111 7.44 14.03 -13.10
CA MET A 111 8.88 14.12 -12.89
C MET A 111 9.53 12.76 -12.66
N PHE A 112 8.75 11.77 -12.38
CA PHE A 112 9.22 10.42 -12.14
C PHE A 112 8.78 9.46 -13.22
#